data_ec334bd5a4a2972252cefe4f2448ee46
#
_entry.id   ec334bd5a4a2972252cefe4f2448ee46
#
_cell.length_a   1.000
_cell.length_b   1.000
_cell.length_c   1.000
_cell.angle_alpha   90.00
_cell.angle_beta   90.00
_cell.angle_gamma   90.00
#
_symmetry.space_group_name_H-M   'P 1'
#
loop_
_entity.id
_entity.type
_entity.pdbx_description
1 polymer ?
#
loop_
_entity_poly.entity_id
_entity_poly.type
_entity_poly.pdbx_seq_one_letter_code
_entity_poly.pdbx_strand_id
1 'polypeptide(L)'
;VKFIDEKATMKVERTCKVYYYKDSILENTTQSVEMKYLFSGLKGGKCIPSSQLIIKEKGIPVTITQTAISMDPTKFSSMTTSDAFVEISDDVASVEKSKVKEKKLSRRVIEREWEETVTRVIKIKNKTGKKVALDMSIFENPADGILFESSNPKPNKTTPPERKWEIKMVKEEEKIVSIKFKVKRIEQIRLPPDKSGGKEQPLDEDFEDVLEEEAPNQEANFDQQGNNKG
;
A
#
# COMPACT_ATOMS: atom_id res chain seq x y z
N VAL A 1 4.29 -13.87 43.51
CA VAL A 1 4.52 -13.55 42.11
C VAL A 1 5.71 -12.62 42.03
N LYS A 2 6.81 -13.04 41.38
CA LYS A 2 8.00 -12.20 41.20
C LYS A 2 7.82 -11.36 39.94
N PHE A 3 7.64 -10.06 40.12
CA PHE A 3 7.64 -9.12 38.98
C PHE A 3 9.10 -8.88 38.57
N ILE A 4 9.35 -8.98 37.28
CA ILE A 4 10.66 -8.66 36.69
C ILE A 4 10.59 -7.19 36.27
N ASP A 5 11.33 -6.32 36.95
CA ASP A 5 11.54 -4.93 36.58
C ASP A 5 12.95 -4.79 36.01
N GLU A 6 13.07 -4.92 34.68
CA GLU A 6 14.34 -4.79 33.99
C GLU A 6 14.30 -3.56 33.08
N LYS A 7 15.38 -2.78 33.14
CA LYS A 7 15.58 -1.61 32.27
C LYS A 7 16.61 -1.94 31.20
N ALA A 8 16.28 -1.66 29.96
CA ALA A 8 17.20 -1.79 28.83
C ALA A 8 17.17 -0.52 27.97
N THR A 9 18.31 -0.14 27.43
CA THR A 9 18.40 0.95 26.46
C THR A 9 18.40 0.34 25.06
N MET A 10 17.50 0.81 24.19
CA MET A 10 17.35 0.32 22.83
C MET A 10 17.21 1.48 21.86
N LYS A 11 17.61 1.26 20.61
CA LYS A 11 17.28 2.14 19.50
C LYS A 11 15.86 1.82 19.04
N VAL A 12 15.04 2.85 18.87
CA VAL A 12 13.65 2.72 18.40
C VAL A 12 13.54 3.46 17.07
N GLU A 13 13.06 2.75 16.06
CA GLU A 13 12.81 3.28 14.74
C GLU A 13 11.33 3.10 14.39
N ARG A 14 10.72 4.15 13.81
CA ARG A 14 9.38 4.07 13.21
C ARG A 14 9.53 3.58 11.79
N THR A 15 8.75 2.59 11.41
CA THR A 15 8.74 2.05 10.05
C THR A 15 7.31 2.05 9.51
N CYS A 16 7.19 2.37 8.24
CA CYS A 16 5.94 2.30 7.49
C CYS A 16 6.16 1.46 6.25
N LYS A 17 5.27 0.51 5.98
CA LYS A 17 5.30 -0.31 4.77
C LYS A 17 4.01 -0.13 4.00
N VAL A 18 4.14 0.08 2.70
CA VAL A 18 3.01 0.23 1.78
C VAL A 18 3.14 -0.82 0.70
N TYR A 19 2.09 -1.61 0.52
CA TYR A 19 2.00 -2.66 -0.50
C TYR A 19 0.91 -2.30 -1.48
N TYR A 20 1.22 -2.37 -2.78
CA TYR A 20 0.26 -2.15 -3.83
C TYR A 20 -0.09 -3.45 -4.55
N TYR A 21 -1.38 -3.66 -4.77
CA TYR A 21 -1.93 -4.77 -5.51
C TYR A 21 -2.76 -4.23 -6.67
N LYS A 22 -2.87 -5.00 -7.75
CA LYS A 22 -3.49 -4.59 -9.01
C LYS A 22 -4.92 -4.08 -8.83
N ASP A 23 -5.68 -4.72 -7.96
CA ASP A 23 -7.09 -4.39 -7.74
C ASP A 23 -7.26 -3.17 -6.82
N SER A 24 -6.37 -3.00 -5.85
CA SER A 24 -6.45 -1.91 -4.86
C SER A 24 -5.60 -0.68 -5.18
N ILE A 25 -4.78 -0.70 -6.25
CA ILE A 25 -3.90 0.44 -6.56
C ILE A 25 -4.66 1.72 -6.92
N LEU A 26 -5.93 1.59 -7.32
CA LEU A 26 -6.82 2.71 -7.62
C LEU A 26 -7.68 3.16 -6.44
N GLU A 27 -7.58 2.50 -5.30
CA GLU A 27 -8.35 2.81 -4.11
C GLU A 27 -7.62 3.82 -3.22
N ASN A 28 -8.36 4.76 -2.65
CA ASN A 28 -7.86 5.65 -1.60
C ASN A 28 -7.99 4.91 -0.28
N THR A 29 -6.90 4.38 0.24
CA THR A 29 -6.95 3.59 1.47
C THR A 29 -5.86 3.99 2.45
N THR A 30 -6.28 4.32 3.66
CA THR A 30 -5.41 4.34 4.83
C THR A 30 -5.06 2.91 5.31
N GLN A 31 -5.74 1.89 4.79
CA GLN A 31 -5.60 0.48 5.21
C GLN A 31 -4.38 -0.22 4.62
N SER A 32 -3.79 0.30 3.54
CA SER A 32 -2.57 -0.25 2.95
C SER A 32 -1.29 0.15 3.69
N VAL A 33 -1.40 1.02 4.70
CA VAL A 33 -0.25 1.56 5.43
C VAL A 33 -0.05 0.82 6.74
N GLU A 34 1.02 0.03 6.81
CA GLU A 34 1.43 -0.66 8.04
C GLU A 34 2.47 0.16 8.80
N MET A 35 2.10 0.63 9.99
CA MET A 35 3.04 1.27 10.93
C MET A 35 3.55 0.26 11.93
N LYS A 36 4.89 0.21 12.12
CA LYS A 36 5.55 -0.63 13.11
C LYS A 36 6.69 0.13 13.78
N TYR A 37 6.98 -0.26 15.02
CA TYR A 37 8.17 0.17 15.73
C TYR A 37 9.19 -0.96 15.74
N LEU A 38 10.39 -0.67 15.30
CA LEU A 38 11.52 -1.59 15.36
C LEU A 38 12.43 -1.21 16.53
N PHE A 39 12.65 -2.16 17.42
CA PHE A 39 13.53 -2.04 18.58
C PHE A 39 14.79 -2.84 18.32
N SER A 40 15.96 -2.22 18.49
CA SER A 40 17.25 -2.86 18.26
C SER A 40 18.28 -2.47 19.32
N GLY A 41 19.34 -3.29 19.44
CA GLY A 41 20.41 -3.07 20.39
C GLY A 41 20.11 -3.61 21.80
N LEU A 42 19.19 -4.56 21.93
CA LEU A 42 18.96 -5.27 23.20
C LEU A 42 20.21 -6.06 23.56
N LYS A 43 20.79 -5.74 24.72
CA LYS A 43 21.96 -6.44 25.25
C LYS A 43 21.51 -7.64 26.09
N GLY A 44 22.31 -8.73 26.04
CA GLY A 44 22.11 -9.89 26.92
C GLY A 44 21.30 -11.04 26.30
N GLY A 45 21.00 -11.01 25.01
CA GLY A 45 20.42 -12.16 24.29
C GLY A 45 19.07 -12.66 24.83
N LYS A 46 18.27 -11.78 25.42
CA LYS A 46 16.96 -12.13 26.00
C LYS A 46 15.90 -12.13 24.92
N CYS A 47 15.16 -13.22 24.80
CA CYS A 47 13.95 -13.24 24.00
C CYS A 47 12.86 -12.40 24.69
N ILE A 48 12.24 -11.51 23.94
CA ILE A 48 11.05 -10.79 24.40
C ILE A 48 9.83 -11.61 23.99
N PRO A 49 9.06 -12.13 24.97
CA PRO A 49 7.85 -12.86 24.66
C PRO A 49 6.80 -11.93 24.06
N SER A 50 5.80 -12.50 23.38
CA SER A 50 4.64 -11.73 22.96
C SER A 50 3.99 -11.09 24.18
N SER A 51 4.01 -9.76 24.23
CA SER A 51 3.59 -8.97 25.39
C SER A 51 2.92 -7.69 24.94
N GLN A 52 2.09 -7.14 25.79
CA GLN A 52 1.56 -5.80 25.58
C GLN A 52 2.71 -4.78 25.61
N LEU A 53 2.73 -3.92 24.62
CA LEU A 53 3.74 -2.88 24.43
C LEU A 53 3.06 -1.50 24.53
N ILE A 54 3.47 -0.73 25.51
CA ILE A 54 3.04 0.67 25.66
C ILE A 54 4.21 1.55 25.27
N ILE A 55 4.10 2.23 24.15
CA ILE A 55 5.11 3.16 23.67
C ILE A 55 4.76 4.55 24.19
N LYS A 56 5.72 5.16 24.90
CA LYS A 56 5.59 6.52 25.45
C LYS A 56 6.72 7.40 24.93
N GLU A 57 6.42 8.63 24.63
CA GLU A 57 7.40 9.65 24.33
C GLU A 57 7.30 10.78 25.35
N LYS A 58 8.37 10.99 26.13
CA LYS A 58 8.41 11.92 27.29
C LYS A 58 7.23 11.71 28.26
N GLY A 59 6.89 10.45 28.55
CA GLY A 59 5.81 10.08 29.45
C GLY A 59 4.41 10.06 28.85
N ILE A 60 4.22 10.59 27.62
CA ILE A 60 2.93 10.63 26.94
C ILE A 60 2.78 9.33 26.11
N PRO A 61 1.70 8.57 26.27
CA PRO A 61 1.43 7.41 25.43
C PRO A 61 1.31 7.81 23.96
N VAL A 62 2.07 7.14 23.07
CA VAL A 62 2.00 7.30 21.61
C VAL A 62 1.09 6.25 21.02
N THR A 63 1.27 5.01 21.46
CA THR A 63 0.45 3.89 21.04
C THR A 63 0.51 2.74 22.04
N ILE A 64 -0.51 1.89 22.00
CA ILE A 64 -0.58 0.62 22.72
C ILE A 64 -0.74 -0.48 21.68
N THR A 65 0.16 -1.45 21.70
CA THR A 65 0.20 -2.54 20.75
C THR A 65 0.74 -3.81 21.42
N GLN A 66 1.15 -4.79 20.64
CA GLN A 66 1.82 -5.99 21.11
C GLN A 66 3.19 -6.13 20.44
N THR A 67 4.09 -6.86 21.08
CA THR A 67 5.33 -7.27 20.45
C THR A 67 5.05 -8.37 19.43
N ALA A 68 5.62 -8.26 18.25
CA ALA A 68 5.64 -9.36 17.30
C ALA A 68 6.65 -10.43 17.78
N ILE A 69 6.36 -11.68 17.48
CA ILE A 69 7.29 -12.78 17.77
C ILE A 69 8.59 -12.53 17.01
N SER A 70 9.72 -12.54 17.73
CA SER A 70 11.06 -12.40 17.15
C SER A 70 11.93 -13.56 17.55
N MET A 71 12.61 -14.14 16.57
CA MET A 71 13.65 -15.14 16.78
C MET A 71 15.04 -14.51 17.01
N ASP A 72 15.17 -13.20 16.79
CA ASP A 72 16.40 -12.46 16.99
C ASP A 72 16.47 -11.93 18.43
N PRO A 73 17.46 -12.36 19.23
CA PRO A 73 17.57 -11.95 20.63
C PRO A 73 18.02 -10.49 20.81
N THR A 74 18.40 -9.81 19.74
CA THR A 74 18.95 -8.45 19.78
C THR A 74 17.96 -7.39 19.28
N LYS A 75 16.86 -7.81 18.63
CA LYS A 75 15.84 -6.91 18.07
C LYS A 75 14.46 -7.56 18.06
N PHE A 76 13.44 -6.74 18.14
CA PHE A 76 12.04 -7.14 17.96
C PHE A 76 11.25 -5.97 17.33
N SER A 77 10.05 -6.24 16.89
CA SER A 77 9.14 -5.20 16.40
C SER A 77 7.81 -5.22 17.13
N SER A 78 7.08 -4.13 17.05
CA SER A 78 5.66 -4.14 17.38
C SER A 78 4.86 -4.89 16.32
N MET A 79 3.63 -5.29 16.67
CA MET A 79 2.59 -5.55 15.69
C MET A 79 2.25 -4.26 14.94
N THR A 80 1.53 -4.37 13.83
CA THR A 80 0.99 -3.22 13.09
C THR A 80 0.11 -2.38 14.01
N THR A 81 0.30 -1.07 13.98
CA THR A 81 -0.38 -0.14 14.88
C THR A 81 -0.54 1.24 14.25
N SER A 82 -1.38 2.07 14.85
CA SER A 82 -1.43 3.51 14.58
C SER A 82 -0.43 4.25 15.45
N ASP A 83 0.04 5.39 14.98
CA ASP A 83 0.90 6.32 15.73
C ASP A 83 0.12 7.63 15.97
N ALA A 84 -0.04 8.04 17.22
CA ALA A 84 -0.74 9.28 17.55
C ALA A 84 -0.02 10.53 17.04
N PHE A 85 1.27 10.42 16.75
CA PHE A 85 2.13 11.54 16.36
C PHE A 85 2.39 11.64 14.85
N VAL A 86 2.15 10.57 14.11
CA VAL A 86 2.35 10.53 12.66
C VAL A 86 1.07 10.10 11.99
N GLU A 87 0.53 10.95 11.14
CA GLU A 87 -0.59 10.63 10.27
C GLU A 87 -0.08 10.35 8.86
N ILE A 88 -0.57 9.30 8.25
CA ILE A 88 -0.22 8.93 6.88
C ILE A 88 -1.52 8.73 6.11
N SER A 89 -1.65 9.44 4.99
CA SER A 89 -2.67 9.16 3.97
C SER A 89 -2.01 8.78 2.65
N ASP A 90 -2.68 7.94 1.88
CA ASP A 90 -2.23 7.46 0.58
C ASP A 90 -3.41 7.54 -0.39
N ASP A 91 -3.32 8.48 -1.33
CA ASP A 91 -4.39 8.85 -2.22
C ASP A 91 -3.98 8.68 -3.69
N VAL A 92 -4.93 8.34 -4.56
CA VAL A 92 -4.76 8.40 -6.01
C VAL A 92 -4.87 9.85 -6.46
N ALA A 93 -3.80 10.38 -7.05
CA ALA A 93 -3.79 11.74 -7.58
C ALA A 93 -4.21 11.81 -9.04
N SER A 94 -3.80 10.84 -9.87
CA SER A 94 -4.20 10.74 -11.26
C SER A 94 -4.05 9.33 -11.82
N VAL A 95 -4.86 9.03 -12.82
CA VAL A 95 -4.77 7.80 -13.63
C VAL A 95 -4.79 8.20 -15.10
N GLU A 96 -3.73 7.84 -15.81
CA GLU A 96 -3.62 8.07 -17.25
C GLU A 96 -3.65 6.71 -17.96
N LYS A 97 -4.57 6.53 -18.90
CA LYS A 97 -4.74 5.29 -19.64
C LYS A 97 -4.10 5.40 -21.02
N SER A 98 -3.28 4.41 -21.41
CA SER A 98 -2.75 4.31 -22.78
C SER A 98 -3.84 3.89 -23.77
N LYS A 99 -3.52 3.95 -25.06
CA LYS A 99 -4.40 3.39 -26.09
C LYS A 99 -4.59 1.89 -25.88
N VAL A 100 -5.84 1.44 -25.94
CA VAL A 100 -6.19 0.03 -25.85
C VAL A 100 -5.74 -0.68 -27.14
N LYS A 101 -5.04 -1.80 -26.96
CA LYS A 101 -4.70 -2.72 -28.05
C LYS A 101 -5.67 -3.88 -27.99
N GLU A 102 -6.29 -4.20 -29.13
CA GLU A 102 -7.19 -5.34 -29.23
C GLU A 102 -6.54 -6.47 -30.04
N LYS A 103 -6.67 -7.68 -29.51
CA LYS A 103 -6.19 -8.90 -30.17
C LYS A 103 -7.31 -9.92 -30.16
N LYS A 104 -7.71 -10.40 -31.35
CA LYS A 104 -8.67 -11.46 -31.47
C LYS A 104 -8.01 -12.79 -31.12
N LEU A 105 -8.41 -13.41 -30.03
CA LEU A 105 -7.90 -14.73 -29.60
C LEU A 105 -8.65 -15.87 -30.28
N SER A 106 -9.98 -15.72 -30.46
CA SER A 106 -10.83 -16.69 -31.14
C SER A 106 -11.98 -15.99 -31.86
N ARG A 107 -12.89 -16.77 -32.47
CA ARG A 107 -14.08 -16.22 -33.16
C ARG A 107 -14.95 -15.36 -32.25
N ARG A 108 -14.94 -15.65 -30.93
CA ARG A 108 -15.84 -15.01 -29.93
C ARG A 108 -15.09 -14.34 -28.78
N VAL A 109 -13.75 -14.33 -28.79
CA VAL A 109 -12.96 -13.76 -27.68
C VAL A 109 -12.01 -12.71 -28.22
N ILE A 110 -12.13 -11.51 -27.70
CA ILE A 110 -11.20 -10.39 -27.94
C ILE A 110 -10.47 -10.12 -26.63
N GLU A 111 -9.15 -10.07 -26.70
CA GLU A 111 -8.30 -9.61 -25.61
C GLU A 111 -8.01 -8.13 -25.81
N ARG A 112 -8.23 -7.33 -24.76
CA ARG A 112 -7.86 -5.92 -24.67
C ARG A 112 -6.69 -5.78 -23.73
N GLU A 113 -5.65 -5.13 -24.20
CA GLU A 113 -4.47 -4.82 -23.41
C GLU A 113 -4.25 -3.30 -23.40
N TRP A 114 -4.01 -2.74 -22.20
CA TRP A 114 -3.60 -1.34 -22.03
C TRP A 114 -2.68 -1.19 -20.84
N GLU A 115 -2.03 -0.05 -20.75
CA GLU A 115 -1.22 0.35 -19.61
C GLU A 115 -1.85 1.56 -18.93
N GLU A 116 -1.91 1.56 -17.62
CA GLU A 116 -2.31 2.69 -16.80
C GLU A 116 -1.08 3.26 -16.10
N THR A 117 -0.89 4.58 -16.18
CA THR A 117 0.07 5.30 -15.34
C THR A 117 -0.70 5.86 -14.14
N VAL A 118 -0.49 5.25 -12.98
CA VAL A 118 -1.15 5.64 -11.72
C VAL A 118 -0.20 6.49 -10.90
N THR A 119 -0.62 7.70 -10.55
CA THR A 119 0.12 8.57 -9.65
C THR A 119 -0.51 8.49 -8.26
N ARG A 120 0.26 7.99 -7.28
CA ARG A 120 -0.13 7.96 -5.87
C ARG A 120 0.56 9.09 -5.12
N VAL A 121 -0.12 9.67 -4.14
CA VAL A 121 0.40 10.72 -3.27
C VAL A 121 0.26 10.30 -1.82
N ILE A 122 1.41 10.04 -1.19
CA ILE A 122 1.48 9.73 0.23
C ILE A 122 1.80 11.01 0.98
N LYS A 123 0.88 11.45 1.84
CA LYS A 123 1.06 12.59 2.74
C LYS A 123 1.40 12.07 4.13
N ILE A 124 2.47 12.58 4.69
CA ILE A 124 2.96 12.18 6.01
C ILE A 124 3.05 13.45 6.85
N LYS A 125 2.25 13.49 7.90
CA LYS A 125 2.11 14.66 8.77
C LYS A 125 2.62 14.35 10.18
N ASN A 126 3.56 15.17 10.64
CA ASN A 126 3.98 15.17 12.03
C ASN A 126 3.02 16.04 12.86
N LYS A 127 2.23 15.41 13.74
CA LYS A 127 1.27 16.08 14.63
C LYS A 127 1.90 16.58 15.95
N THR A 128 3.21 16.47 16.08
CA THR A 128 3.88 16.81 17.34
C THR A 128 4.67 18.11 17.26
N GLY A 129 4.88 18.69 18.43
CA GLY A 129 5.81 19.81 18.59
C GLY A 129 7.30 19.46 18.49
N LYS A 130 7.67 18.27 17.97
CA LYS A 130 9.05 17.73 17.96
C LYS A 130 9.43 17.19 16.60
N LYS A 131 10.74 16.92 16.44
CA LYS A 131 11.26 16.23 15.27
C LYS A 131 10.87 14.75 15.31
N VAL A 132 10.42 14.21 14.18
CA VAL A 132 10.08 12.80 14.00
C VAL A 132 10.87 12.26 12.80
N ALA A 133 11.36 11.04 12.91
CA ALA A 133 11.95 10.30 11.82
C ALA A 133 11.11 9.04 11.53
N LEU A 134 10.90 8.75 10.25
CA LEU A 134 10.15 7.62 9.75
C LEU A 134 10.89 6.98 8.57
N ASP A 135 11.05 5.66 8.62
CA ASP A 135 11.51 4.85 7.50
C ASP A 135 10.31 4.31 6.75
N MET A 136 10.07 4.82 5.55
CA MET A 136 8.98 4.37 4.69
C MET A 136 9.51 3.44 3.61
N SER A 137 8.92 2.26 3.48
CA SER A 137 9.20 1.30 2.41
C SER A 137 7.95 1.07 1.57
N ILE A 138 8.11 1.12 0.26
CA ILE A 138 7.06 0.84 -0.72
C ILE A 138 7.49 -0.36 -1.53
N PHE A 139 6.55 -1.27 -1.75
CA PHE A 139 6.77 -2.50 -2.50
C PHE A 139 5.98 -2.48 -3.79
N GLU A 140 6.70 -2.58 -4.91
CA GLU A 140 6.10 -2.88 -6.21
C GLU A 140 5.77 -4.37 -6.30
N ASN A 141 4.82 -4.71 -7.16
CA ASN A 141 4.46 -6.12 -7.40
C ASN A 141 4.54 -6.42 -8.92
N PRO A 142 5.74 -6.72 -9.43
CA PRO A 142 5.93 -7.00 -10.85
C PRO A 142 5.15 -8.23 -11.34
N ALA A 143 4.95 -9.22 -10.46
CA ALA A 143 4.18 -10.42 -10.79
C ALA A 143 2.70 -10.08 -11.06
N ASP A 144 2.20 -9.04 -10.41
CA ASP A 144 0.85 -8.51 -10.59
C ASP A 144 0.77 -7.40 -11.65
N GLY A 145 1.86 -7.16 -12.38
CA GLY A 145 1.97 -6.16 -13.43
C GLY A 145 2.09 -4.71 -12.93
N ILE A 146 2.48 -4.52 -11.66
CA ILE A 146 2.71 -3.20 -11.07
C ILE A 146 4.21 -2.92 -11.06
N LEU A 147 4.62 -1.91 -11.82
CA LEU A 147 6.01 -1.52 -11.97
C LEU A 147 6.20 -0.08 -11.47
N PHE A 148 7.20 0.14 -10.64
CA PHE A 148 7.59 1.49 -10.25
C PHE A 148 8.23 2.22 -11.43
N GLU A 149 7.74 3.42 -11.73
CA GLU A 149 8.28 4.27 -12.80
C GLU A 149 9.17 5.39 -12.23
N SER A 150 8.62 6.18 -11.32
CA SER A 150 9.34 7.32 -10.76
C SER A 150 8.74 7.76 -9.43
N SER A 151 9.47 8.62 -8.71
CA SER A 151 8.94 9.29 -7.52
C SER A 151 9.58 10.67 -7.30
N ASN A 152 8.87 11.50 -6.55
CA ASN A 152 9.36 12.76 -6.04
C ASN A 152 8.96 12.90 -4.55
N PRO A 153 9.92 12.98 -3.60
CA PRO A 153 11.37 12.83 -3.80
C PRO A 153 11.80 11.43 -4.24
N LYS A 154 13.01 11.32 -4.76
CA LYS A 154 13.60 10.00 -5.09
C LYS A 154 13.82 9.17 -3.82
N PRO A 155 13.74 7.84 -3.88
CA PRO A 155 14.04 6.98 -2.74
C PRO A 155 15.53 7.09 -2.34
N ASN A 156 15.80 6.98 -1.03
CA ASN A 156 17.14 6.93 -0.49
C ASN A 156 17.84 5.60 -0.83
N LYS A 157 17.04 4.52 -0.89
CA LYS A 157 17.52 3.20 -1.25
C LYS A 157 16.55 2.52 -2.20
N THR A 158 17.10 1.87 -3.23
CA THR A 158 16.34 1.10 -4.22
C THR A 158 16.88 -0.32 -4.25
N THR A 159 16.07 -1.28 -3.87
CA THR A 159 16.39 -2.72 -3.93
C THR A 159 15.10 -3.43 -4.35
N PRO A 160 14.84 -3.58 -5.67
CA PRO A 160 13.59 -4.18 -6.14
C PRO A 160 13.27 -5.50 -5.41
N PRO A 161 12.03 -5.73 -4.99
CA PRO A 161 10.85 -4.87 -5.23
C PRO A 161 10.67 -3.70 -4.25
N GLU A 162 11.60 -3.44 -3.33
CA GLU A 162 11.51 -2.42 -2.28
C GLU A 162 12.13 -1.09 -2.71
N ARG A 163 11.44 0.01 -2.38
CA ARG A 163 11.93 1.40 -2.45
C ARG A 163 11.79 2.02 -1.08
N LYS A 164 12.89 2.57 -0.53
CA LYS A 164 12.92 3.10 0.83
C LYS A 164 13.20 4.60 0.87
N TRP A 165 12.44 5.32 1.70
CA TRP A 165 12.64 6.72 2.03
C TRP A 165 12.91 6.88 3.52
N GLU A 166 13.94 7.66 3.86
CA GLU A 166 14.22 8.11 5.21
C GLU A 166 13.63 9.52 5.37
N ILE A 167 12.49 9.61 6.03
CA ILE A 167 11.72 10.84 6.15
C ILE A 167 12.00 11.46 7.52
N LYS A 168 12.58 12.65 7.52
CA LYS A 168 12.83 13.43 8.73
C LYS A 168 11.94 14.67 8.68
N MET A 169 11.12 14.85 9.71
CA MET A 169 10.17 15.95 9.80
C MET A 169 10.47 16.80 11.03
N VAL A 170 10.38 18.11 10.88
CA VAL A 170 10.39 19.05 12.01
C VAL A 170 8.98 19.14 12.63
N LYS A 171 8.84 20.00 13.64
CA LYS A 171 7.57 20.25 14.31
C LYS A 171 6.45 20.58 13.30
N GLU A 172 5.33 19.87 13.39
CA GLU A 172 4.09 20.12 12.62
C GLU A 172 4.30 20.14 11.09
N GLU A 173 5.37 19.54 10.61
CA GLU A 173 5.69 19.47 9.19
C GLU A 173 4.89 18.39 8.50
N GLU A 174 4.50 18.66 7.26
CA GLU A 174 3.97 17.70 6.32
C GLU A 174 4.99 17.41 5.21
N LYS A 175 5.18 16.15 4.89
CA LYS A 175 5.99 15.68 3.76
C LYS A 175 5.09 14.94 2.77
N ILE A 176 5.34 15.19 1.50
CA ILE A 176 4.60 14.56 0.40
C ILE A 176 5.59 13.73 -0.41
N VAL A 177 5.20 12.48 -0.68
CA VAL A 177 5.91 11.59 -1.60
C VAL A 177 4.94 11.22 -2.72
N SER A 178 5.22 11.71 -3.91
CA SER A 178 4.46 11.36 -5.12
C SER A 178 5.15 10.22 -5.84
N ILE A 179 4.40 9.19 -6.24
CA ILE A 179 4.94 7.99 -6.87
C ILE A 179 4.11 7.64 -8.10
N LYS A 180 4.80 7.33 -9.18
CA LYS A 180 4.18 6.85 -10.43
C LYS A 180 4.45 5.37 -10.61
N PHE A 181 3.38 4.64 -10.91
CA PHE A 181 3.41 3.23 -11.27
C PHE A 181 2.85 3.03 -12.67
N LYS A 182 3.42 2.07 -13.39
CA LYS A 182 2.83 1.50 -14.59
C LYS A 182 2.12 0.22 -14.22
N VAL A 183 0.85 0.12 -14.61
CA VAL A 183 -0.01 -1.03 -14.32
C VAL A 183 -0.49 -1.61 -15.63
N LYS A 184 -0.10 -2.86 -15.92
CA LYS A 184 -0.56 -3.56 -17.10
C LYS A 184 -1.94 -4.18 -16.84
N ARG A 185 -2.92 -3.84 -17.69
CA ARG A 185 -4.28 -4.37 -17.67
C ARG A 185 -4.52 -5.26 -18.87
N ILE A 186 -5.16 -6.40 -18.64
CA ILE A 186 -5.60 -7.32 -19.68
C ILE A 186 -7.04 -7.70 -19.35
N GLU A 187 -7.92 -7.55 -20.33
CA GLU A 187 -9.33 -7.89 -20.25
C GLU A 187 -9.69 -8.82 -21.41
N GLN A 188 -10.45 -9.87 -21.15
CA GLN A 188 -10.98 -10.74 -22.17
C GLN A 188 -12.49 -10.56 -22.29
N ILE A 189 -12.94 -10.15 -23.47
CA ILE A 189 -14.35 -9.90 -23.77
C ILE A 189 -14.87 -11.02 -24.66
N ARG A 190 -15.94 -11.68 -24.23
CA ARG A 190 -16.69 -12.65 -25.02
C ARG A 190 -17.74 -11.94 -25.87
N LEU A 191 -17.69 -12.10 -27.18
CA LEU A 191 -18.70 -11.59 -28.09
C LEU A 191 -19.95 -12.48 -28.06
N PRO A 192 -21.14 -11.87 -28.16
CA PRO A 192 -22.37 -12.64 -28.25
C PRO A 192 -22.37 -13.56 -29.48
N PRO A 193 -23.13 -14.67 -29.46
CA PRO A 193 -23.24 -15.55 -30.61
C PRO A 193 -23.84 -14.78 -31.81
N ASP A 194 -23.26 -15.00 -32.98
CA ASP A 194 -23.78 -14.44 -34.23
C ASP A 194 -25.23 -14.92 -34.42
N LYS A 195 -26.17 -13.98 -34.44
CA LYS A 195 -27.58 -14.25 -34.70
C LYS A 195 -27.90 -14.57 -36.18
N SER A 196 -26.87 -14.69 -37.02
CA SER A 196 -27.04 -15.09 -38.43
C SER A 196 -27.21 -16.59 -38.52
N GLY A 197 -28.42 -17.02 -38.72
CA GLY A 197 -28.91 -18.40 -38.73
C GLY A 197 -28.05 -19.41 -39.48
N GLY A 198 -27.82 -20.54 -38.86
CA GLY A 198 -27.20 -21.72 -39.48
C GLY A 198 -26.87 -22.77 -38.43
N LYS A 199 -27.77 -23.76 -38.33
CA LYS A 199 -27.61 -25.12 -37.77
C LYS A 199 -26.66 -25.27 -36.55
N GLU A 200 -27.25 -25.51 -35.44
CA GLU A 200 -26.61 -25.97 -34.20
C GLU A 200 -25.82 -27.26 -34.46
N GLN A 201 -24.50 -27.19 -34.29
CA GLN A 201 -23.69 -28.36 -33.97
C GLN A 201 -23.60 -28.45 -32.43
N PRO A 202 -23.68 -29.67 -31.88
CA PRO A 202 -23.60 -29.85 -30.44
C PRO A 202 -22.28 -29.32 -29.89
N LEU A 203 -22.38 -28.50 -28.88
CA LEU A 203 -21.25 -28.00 -28.08
C LEU A 203 -20.77 -29.14 -27.19
N ASP A 204 -19.50 -29.50 -27.28
CA ASP A 204 -18.84 -30.27 -26.23
C ASP A 204 -18.94 -29.50 -24.91
N GLU A 205 -19.65 -30.09 -23.97
CA GLU A 205 -19.79 -29.64 -22.60
C GLU A 205 -18.49 -29.91 -21.84
N ASP A 206 -17.60 -28.93 -21.77
CA ASP A 206 -16.53 -28.91 -20.75
C ASP A 206 -15.95 -27.50 -20.67
N PHE A 207 -16.69 -26.54 -20.07
CA PHE A 207 -16.12 -25.31 -19.54
C PHE A 207 -16.91 -24.86 -18.32
N GLU A 208 -16.27 -24.94 -17.15
CA GLU A 208 -16.77 -24.37 -15.91
C GLU A 208 -16.93 -22.84 -16.05
N ASP A 209 -18.16 -22.39 -15.79
CA ASP A 209 -18.51 -20.97 -15.74
C ASP A 209 -17.87 -20.29 -14.53
N VAL A 210 -16.86 -19.49 -14.77
CA VAL A 210 -16.44 -18.46 -13.81
C VAL A 210 -17.17 -17.18 -14.18
N LEU A 211 -18.28 -16.95 -13.52
CA LEU A 211 -18.99 -15.66 -13.55
C LEU A 211 -18.25 -14.66 -12.69
N GLU A 212 -17.49 -13.75 -13.30
CA GLU A 212 -17.08 -12.50 -12.67
C GLU A 212 -18.12 -11.44 -12.97
N GLU A 213 -18.77 -10.92 -11.91
CA GLU A 213 -19.75 -9.84 -11.98
C GLU A 213 -19.08 -8.54 -12.45
N GLU A 214 -19.67 -7.93 -13.46
CA GLU A 214 -19.30 -6.59 -13.94
C GLU A 214 -19.57 -5.53 -12.89
N ALA A 215 -18.55 -4.81 -12.47
CA ALA A 215 -18.69 -3.60 -11.69
C ALA A 215 -19.02 -2.40 -12.61
N PRO A 216 -20.00 -1.55 -12.26
CA PRO A 216 -20.40 -0.42 -13.09
C PRO A 216 -19.34 0.68 -13.09
N ASN A 217 -19.07 1.25 -14.27
CA ASN A 217 -18.29 2.46 -14.48
C ASN A 217 -18.82 3.61 -13.62
N GLN A 218 -18.12 3.98 -12.57
CA GLN A 218 -18.35 5.24 -11.88
C GLN A 218 -17.42 6.31 -12.48
N GLU A 219 -18.00 7.16 -13.34
CA GLU A 219 -17.42 8.45 -13.67
C GLU A 219 -17.42 9.32 -12.41
N ALA A 220 -16.24 9.56 -11.86
CA ALA A 220 -16.07 10.49 -10.77
C ALA A 220 -16.18 11.93 -11.30
N ASN A 221 -17.38 12.49 -11.28
CA ASN A 221 -17.59 13.92 -11.38
C ASN A 221 -17.12 14.60 -10.10
N PHE A 222 -15.95 15.22 -10.16
CA PHE A 222 -15.51 16.17 -9.15
C PHE A 222 -16.19 17.52 -9.40
N ASP A 223 -17.35 17.74 -8.79
CA ASP A 223 -17.91 19.08 -8.66
C ASP A 223 -17.12 19.87 -7.61
N GLN A 224 -16.38 20.84 -8.12
CA GLN A 224 -15.88 21.96 -7.32
C GLN A 224 -17.08 22.82 -6.90
N GLN A 225 -17.52 22.71 -5.67
CA GLN A 225 -18.31 23.78 -5.06
C GLN A 225 -17.41 24.66 -4.21
N GLY A 226 -17.13 25.79 -4.81
CA GLY A 226 -16.53 26.94 -4.19
C GLY A 226 -17.41 27.51 -3.09
N ASN A 227 -16.75 27.80 -2.07
CA ASN A 227 -16.83 28.85 -1.09
C ASN A 227 -17.76 30.03 -1.40
N ASN A 228 -18.59 30.44 -0.43
CA ASN A 228 -18.62 31.84 -0.02
C ASN A 228 -19.36 32.11 1.31
N LYS A 229 -18.66 32.86 2.17
CA LYS A 229 -19.14 33.92 3.08
C LYS A 229 -19.91 33.55 4.35
N GLY A 230 -19.38 34.04 5.44
CA GLY A 230 -19.95 34.33 6.73
C GLY A 230 -18.87 34.45 7.79
#